data_7a0ebf18cbcf3cd7562dd1303e079c3a
#
_entry.id   7a0ebf18cbcf3cd7562dd1303e079c3a
#
_cell.length_a   1.000
_cell.length_b   1.000
_cell.length_c   1.000
_cell.angle_alpha   90.00
_cell.angle_beta   90.00
_cell.angle_gamma   90.00
#
_symmetry.space_group_name_H-M   'P 1'
#
loop_
_entity.id
_entity.type
_entity.pdbx_description
1 polymer ?
#
loop_
_entity_poly.entity_id
_entity_poly.type
_entity_poly.pdbx_seq_one_letter_code
_entity_poly.pdbx_strand_id
1 'polypeptide(L)'
;MALTEIFFQASPALRVHAPSAHAAGNRHRDSGYGHQASQVNFWLPLAPAFGTNTLHVENLRGDGRALPLEGDFGVVHRFWGHELYHHTLPNDTPATRVSLDFRAVPGPHFDDTQAAFFEGGYYARARRAADGWAVVLPEGHTLLRGNQAG
;
A
#
# COMPACT_ATOMS: atom_id res chain seq x y z
N MET A 1 13.05 -9.72 18.16
CA MET A 1 13.38 -10.73 17.13
C MET A 1 13.56 -10.01 15.80
N ALA A 2 14.66 -10.24 15.09
CA ALA A 2 14.89 -9.58 13.81
C ALA A 2 13.94 -10.12 12.73
N LEU A 3 13.44 -9.26 11.87
CA LEU A 3 12.59 -9.64 10.73
C LEU A 3 13.46 -10.38 9.70
N THR A 4 13.11 -11.64 9.41
CA THR A 4 13.86 -12.50 8.49
C THR A 4 13.12 -12.79 7.20
N GLU A 5 11.83 -12.47 7.15
CA GLU A 5 10.97 -12.72 6.00
C GLU A 5 9.83 -11.72 5.92
N ILE A 6 9.50 -11.30 4.70
CA ILE A 6 8.39 -10.39 4.39
C ILE A 6 7.68 -10.93 3.16
N PHE A 7 6.35 -10.96 3.21
CA PHE A 7 5.50 -11.06 2.03
C PHE A 7 5.01 -9.67 1.67
N PHE A 8 5.02 -9.32 0.39
CA PHE A 8 4.61 -8.00 -0.06
C PHE A 8 3.87 -8.08 -1.40
N GLN A 9 3.02 -7.12 -1.65
CA GLN A 9 2.28 -7.02 -2.91
C GLN A 9 3.27 -6.89 -4.08
N ALA A 10 3.26 -7.88 -4.97
CA ALA A 10 4.22 -7.99 -6.07
C ALA A 10 4.09 -6.84 -7.08
N SER A 11 2.87 -6.37 -7.29
CA SER A 11 2.55 -5.25 -8.19
C SER A 11 1.87 -4.13 -7.41
N PRO A 12 2.60 -3.08 -7.02
CA PRO A 12 2.01 -1.90 -6.41
C PRO A 12 0.92 -1.29 -7.28
N ALA A 13 -0.13 -0.75 -6.66
CA ALA A 13 -1.17 -0.04 -7.39
C ALA A 13 -0.75 1.41 -7.66
N LEU A 14 -0.69 1.80 -8.93
CA LEU A 14 -0.52 3.19 -9.34
C LEU A 14 -1.90 3.86 -9.37
N ARG A 15 -2.04 4.97 -8.65
CA ARG A 15 -3.27 5.75 -8.56
C ARG A 15 -3.06 7.15 -9.09
N VAL A 16 -3.97 7.58 -9.97
CA VAL A 16 -4.04 8.96 -10.48
C VAL A 16 -5.35 9.57 -10.01
N HIS A 17 -5.29 10.72 -9.36
CA HIS A 17 -6.45 11.44 -8.86
C HIS A 17 -6.42 12.87 -9.39
N ALA A 18 -7.00 13.06 -10.56
CA ALA A 18 -7.16 14.35 -11.19
C ALA A 18 -8.24 15.20 -10.48
N PRO A 19 -8.25 16.53 -10.64
CA PRO A 19 -9.37 17.37 -10.22
C PRO A 19 -10.69 16.80 -10.75
N SER A 20 -11.64 16.55 -9.85
CA SER A 20 -12.89 15.85 -10.18
C SER A 20 -13.95 16.09 -9.10
N ALA A 21 -15.21 16.19 -9.52
CA ALA A 21 -16.36 16.19 -8.61
C ALA A 21 -16.64 14.80 -7.97
N HIS A 22 -15.92 13.77 -8.38
CA HIS A 22 -16.07 12.40 -7.88
C HIS A 22 -14.84 11.93 -7.14
N ALA A 23 -15.06 11.23 -6.02
CA ALA A 23 -13.99 10.54 -5.31
C ALA A 23 -13.39 9.41 -6.17
N ALA A 24 -12.07 9.22 -6.09
CA ALA A 24 -11.38 8.14 -6.79
C ALA A 24 -11.46 6.78 -6.04
N GLY A 25 -11.75 6.79 -4.74
CA GLY A 25 -11.87 5.59 -3.92
C GLY A 25 -12.96 5.73 -2.87
N ASN A 26 -13.87 4.77 -2.82
CA ASN A 26 -14.94 4.72 -1.84
C ASN A 26 -14.38 4.42 -0.43
N ARG A 27 -15.12 4.81 0.59
CA ARG A 27 -14.80 4.50 1.99
C ARG A 27 -14.90 3.00 2.24
N HIS A 28 -13.79 2.38 2.63
CA HIS A 28 -13.72 0.95 2.91
C HIS A 28 -12.62 0.61 3.92
N ARG A 29 -12.65 -0.63 4.40
CA ARG A 29 -11.56 -1.31 5.10
C ARG A 29 -11.10 -2.49 4.27
N ASP A 30 -9.81 -2.81 4.30
CA ASP A 30 -9.25 -3.92 3.55
C ASP A 30 -9.79 -5.29 4.03
N SER A 31 -10.22 -5.40 5.30
CA SER A 31 -10.92 -6.59 5.81
C SER A 31 -12.19 -6.93 5.02
N GLY A 32 -12.89 -5.94 4.48
CA GLY A 32 -14.06 -6.15 3.62
C GLY A 32 -13.76 -6.81 2.27
N TYR A 33 -12.47 -6.84 1.88
CA TYR A 33 -11.98 -7.47 0.65
C TYR A 33 -11.15 -8.74 0.91
N GLY A 34 -11.17 -9.28 2.14
CA GLY A 34 -10.47 -10.51 2.50
C GLY A 34 -8.96 -10.36 2.71
N HIS A 35 -8.44 -9.14 2.84
CA HIS A 35 -7.04 -8.92 3.18
C HIS A 35 -6.72 -9.39 4.60
N GLN A 36 -5.48 -9.84 4.82
CA GLN A 36 -5.02 -10.38 6.09
C GLN A 36 -4.96 -9.31 7.20
N ALA A 37 -5.30 -9.68 8.42
CA ALA A 37 -5.27 -8.76 9.58
C ALA A 37 -3.86 -8.26 9.93
N SER A 38 -2.84 -9.06 9.64
CA SER A 38 -1.42 -8.71 9.85
C SER A 38 -0.81 -7.80 8.78
N GLN A 39 -1.59 -7.46 7.76
CA GLN A 39 -1.15 -6.66 6.64
C GLN A 39 -1.03 -5.18 7.00
N VAL A 40 0.06 -4.58 6.56
CA VAL A 40 0.34 -3.15 6.70
C VAL A 40 0.29 -2.49 5.33
N ASN A 41 -0.43 -1.39 5.23
CA ASN A 41 -0.53 -0.59 4.02
C ASN A 41 0.55 0.49 4.00
N PHE A 42 1.15 0.67 2.84
CA PHE A 42 2.08 1.75 2.53
C PHE A 42 1.49 2.58 1.39
N TRP A 43 1.50 3.88 1.58
CA TRP A 43 1.04 4.83 0.59
C TRP A 43 2.12 5.89 0.36
N LEU A 44 2.51 6.07 -0.91
CA LEU A 44 3.61 6.90 -1.33
C LEU A 44 3.14 7.88 -2.41
N PRO A 45 3.01 9.18 -2.12
CA PRO A 45 2.77 10.19 -3.14
C PRO A 45 4.00 10.36 -4.05
N LEU A 46 3.74 10.39 -5.36
CA LEU A 46 4.73 10.68 -6.40
C LEU A 46 4.58 12.12 -6.94
N ALA A 47 3.59 12.85 -6.44
CA ALA A 47 3.35 14.26 -6.66
C ALA A 47 2.81 14.84 -5.35
N PRO A 48 2.87 16.15 -5.11
CA PRO A 48 2.37 16.75 -3.86
C PRO A 48 0.93 16.33 -3.56
N ALA A 49 0.72 15.82 -2.34
CA ALA A 49 -0.57 15.40 -1.82
C ALA A 49 -0.98 16.33 -0.69
N PHE A 50 -2.09 17.02 -0.86
CA PHE A 50 -2.60 18.02 0.07
C PHE A 50 -4.11 18.20 -0.07
N GLY A 51 -4.77 18.65 0.98
CA GLY A 51 -6.20 18.95 0.95
C GLY A 51 -7.03 17.74 0.49
N THR A 52 -7.90 17.95 -0.49
CA THR A 52 -8.83 16.93 -0.97
C THR A 52 -8.23 15.95 -2.00
N ASN A 53 -7.03 16.21 -2.52
CA ASN A 53 -6.41 15.28 -3.48
C ASN A 53 -5.72 14.07 -2.80
N THR A 54 -5.58 14.08 -1.47
CA THR A 54 -4.87 13.06 -0.70
C THR A 54 -5.73 11.84 -0.37
N LEU A 55 -5.12 10.84 0.25
CA LEU A 55 -5.81 9.73 0.91
C LEU A 55 -6.19 10.14 2.33
N HIS A 56 -7.41 9.83 2.75
CA HIS A 56 -7.90 10.08 4.08
C HIS A 56 -8.04 8.76 4.84
N VAL A 57 -7.48 8.67 6.04
CA VAL A 57 -7.48 7.47 6.88
C VAL A 57 -8.11 7.81 8.24
N GLU A 58 -9.10 7.03 8.66
CA GLU A 58 -9.74 7.22 9.96
C GLU A 58 -8.80 6.78 11.09
N ASN A 59 -8.96 7.37 12.25
CA ASN A 59 -8.17 7.02 13.42
C ASN A 59 -8.74 5.77 14.13
N LEU A 60 -7.91 5.14 14.98
CA LEU A 60 -8.30 3.97 15.78
C LEU A 60 -9.40 4.23 16.83
N ARG A 61 -9.76 5.49 17.07
CA ARG A 61 -10.76 5.84 18.08
C ARG A 61 -12.19 5.57 17.60
N GLY A 62 -12.39 5.33 16.30
CA GLY A 62 -13.70 5.05 15.73
C GLY A 62 -14.66 6.24 15.79
N ASP A 63 -14.14 7.46 15.98
CA ASP A 63 -14.95 8.69 16.05
C ASP A 63 -15.30 9.24 14.66
N GLY A 64 -14.99 8.49 13.60
CA GLY A 64 -15.26 8.85 12.20
C GLY A 64 -14.36 9.96 11.67
N ARG A 65 -13.40 10.46 12.45
CA ARG A 65 -12.47 11.49 11.98
C ARG A 65 -11.41 10.88 11.11
N ALA A 66 -11.39 11.28 9.85
CA ALA A 66 -10.36 10.91 8.90
C ALA A 66 -9.27 11.99 8.85
N LEU A 67 -8.01 11.55 8.85
CA LEU A 67 -6.85 12.40 8.72
C LEU A 67 -6.32 12.33 7.28
N PRO A 68 -6.04 13.48 6.64
CA PRO A 68 -5.39 13.51 5.34
C PRO A 68 -3.93 13.03 5.47
N LEU A 69 -3.50 12.16 4.57
CA LEU A 69 -2.11 11.77 4.46
C LEU A 69 -1.38 12.74 3.52
N GLU A 70 -1.01 13.90 4.02
CA GLU A 70 -0.35 14.93 3.24
C GLU A 70 1.16 14.68 3.15
N GLY A 71 1.77 15.06 2.04
CA GLY A 71 3.22 14.97 1.84
C GLY A 71 3.65 15.18 0.41
N ASP A 72 4.94 15.44 0.27
CA ASP A 72 5.62 15.57 -1.02
C ASP A 72 6.16 14.23 -1.51
N PHE A 73 6.74 14.22 -2.70
CA PHE A 73 7.42 13.07 -3.27
C PHE A 73 8.42 12.45 -2.27
N GLY A 74 8.32 11.14 -2.07
CA GLY A 74 9.22 10.39 -1.21
C GLY A 74 8.76 10.25 0.25
N VAL A 75 7.70 10.93 0.68
CA VAL A 75 7.08 10.69 1.98
C VAL A 75 6.30 9.38 1.92
N VAL A 76 6.60 8.45 2.82
CA VAL A 76 5.90 7.16 2.91
C VAL A 76 4.99 7.16 4.13
N HIS A 77 3.70 7.05 3.91
CA HIS A 77 2.72 6.85 4.96
C HIS A 77 2.47 5.37 5.18
N ARG A 78 2.35 4.98 6.44
CA ARG A 78 2.04 3.62 6.86
C ARG A 78 0.79 3.62 7.72
N PHE A 79 -0.18 2.73 7.42
CA PHE A 79 -1.39 2.58 8.20
C PHE A 79 -1.93 1.15 8.17
N TRP A 80 -2.83 0.83 9.08
CA TRP A 80 -3.44 -0.50 9.20
C TRP A 80 -4.80 -0.52 8.48
N GLY A 81 -4.74 -0.67 7.15
CA GLY A 81 -5.93 -0.61 6.29
C GLY A 81 -6.95 -1.72 6.54
N HIS A 82 -6.56 -2.84 7.17
CA HIS A 82 -7.47 -3.90 7.57
C HIS A 82 -8.55 -3.39 8.54
N GLU A 83 -8.19 -2.53 9.50
CA GLU A 83 -9.10 -2.01 10.53
C GLU A 83 -9.53 -0.56 10.29
N LEU A 84 -8.65 0.26 9.68
CA LEU A 84 -8.91 1.67 9.50
C LEU A 84 -9.68 1.92 8.19
N TYR A 85 -10.84 2.56 8.29
CA TYR A 85 -11.50 3.06 7.10
C TYR A 85 -10.63 4.08 6.40
N HIS A 86 -10.57 3.95 5.09
CA HIS A 86 -9.84 4.90 4.25
C HIS A 86 -10.58 5.16 2.94
N HIS A 87 -10.40 6.36 2.41
CA HIS A 87 -11.13 6.84 1.24
C HIS A 87 -10.45 8.05 0.61
N THR A 88 -10.90 8.45 -0.56
CA THR A 88 -10.60 9.75 -1.15
C THR A 88 -11.84 10.63 -1.15
N LEU A 89 -11.64 11.95 -1.17
CA LEU A 89 -12.70 12.93 -1.42
C LEU A 89 -12.73 13.28 -2.90
N PRO A 90 -13.79 13.98 -3.40
CA PRO A 90 -13.69 14.70 -4.65
C PRO A 90 -12.47 15.64 -4.61
N ASN A 91 -11.66 15.65 -5.66
CA ASN A 91 -10.48 16.51 -5.72
C ASN A 91 -10.85 17.90 -6.20
N ASP A 92 -11.00 18.84 -5.28
CA ASP A 92 -11.29 20.25 -5.57
C ASP A 92 -10.01 21.12 -5.65
N THR A 93 -8.82 20.50 -5.52
CA THR A 93 -7.55 21.19 -5.73
C THR A 93 -7.25 21.34 -7.22
N PRO A 94 -6.39 22.29 -7.62
CA PRO A 94 -5.96 22.41 -9.01
C PRO A 94 -4.95 21.35 -9.45
N ALA A 95 -4.53 20.44 -8.57
CA ALA A 95 -3.42 19.53 -8.80
C ALA A 95 -3.88 18.08 -8.94
N THR A 96 -3.31 17.38 -9.91
CA THR A 96 -3.43 15.93 -10.03
C THR A 96 -2.45 15.26 -9.08
N ARG A 97 -2.95 14.42 -8.18
CA ARG A 97 -2.11 13.56 -7.34
C ARG A 97 -1.82 12.25 -8.08
N VAL A 98 -0.56 11.83 -8.04
CA VAL A 98 -0.12 10.49 -8.43
C VAL A 98 0.47 9.80 -7.22
N SER A 99 0.13 8.55 -6.96
CA SER A 99 0.64 7.79 -5.82
C SER A 99 0.76 6.31 -6.12
N LEU A 100 1.64 5.65 -5.38
CA LEU A 100 1.69 4.20 -5.27
C LEU A 100 1.08 3.76 -3.94
N ASP A 101 0.34 2.67 -3.96
CA ASP A 101 -0.02 1.93 -2.75
C ASP A 101 0.37 0.46 -2.87
N PHE A 102 0.86 -0.09 -1.79
CA PHE A 102 1.21 -1.50 -1.68
C PHE A 102 1.08 -1.97 -0.24
N ARG A 103 1.13 -3.27 -0.07
CA ARG A 103 0.92 -3.92 1.22
C ARG A 103 2.06 -4.87 1.52
N ALA A 104 2.38 -5.03 2.79
CA ALA A 104 3.36 -6.00 3.26
C ALA A 104 2.89 -6.70 4.53
N VAL A 105 3.32 -7.94 4.70
CA VAL A 105 3.04 -8.79 5.86
C VAL A 105 4.35 -9.35 6.38
N PRO A 106 4.68 -9.17 7.68
CA PRO A 106 5.83 -9.85 8.28
C PRO A 106 5.65 -11.36 8.22
N GLY A 107 6.69 -12.10 7.81
CA GLY A 107 6.63 -13.54 7.59
C GLY A 107 5.99 -14.35 8.74
N PRO A 108 6.36 -14.11 10.02
CA PRO A 108 5.76 -14.83 11.16
C PRO A 108 4.25 -14.63 11.35
N HIS A 109 3.67 -13.63 10.70
CA HIS A 109 2.25 -13.27 10.79
C HIS A 109 1.49 -13.49 9.47
N PHE A 110 2.16 -14.12 8.50
CA PHE A 110 1.55 -14.39 7.21
C PHE A 110 0.62 -15.60 7.33
N ASP A 111 -0.63 -15.42 6.88
CA ASP A 111 -1.65 -16.47 6.85
C ASP A 111 -1.78 -17.01 5.42
N ASP A 112 -1.28 -18.21 5.20
CA ASP A 112 -1.30 -18.92 3.92
C ASP A 112 -2.65 -19.57 3.61
N THR A 113 -3.57 -19.62 4.58
CA THR A 113 -4.90 -20.18 4.38
C THR A 113 -5.83 -19.23 3.63
N GLN A 114 -5.49 -17.94 3.56
CA GLN A 114 -6.24 -16.94 2.79
C GLN A 114 -5.87 -17.00 1.30
N ALA A 115 -6.13 -18.15 0.69
CA ALA A 115 -5.68 -18.54 -0.64
C ALA A 115 -6.14 -17.62 -1.78
N ALA A 116 -7.24 -16.89 -1.65
CA ALA A 116 -7.82 -16.08 -2.73
C ALA A 116 -6.85 -15.01 -3.29
N PHE A 117 -5.89 -14.58 -2.49
CA PHE A 117 -4.86 -13.61 -2.91
C PHE A 117 -3.56 -14.27 -3.37
N PHE A 118 -3.39 -15.60 -3.17
CA PHE A 118 -2.18 -16.33 -3.51
C PHE A 118 -2.21 -16.91 -4.92
N GLU A 119 -3.33 -17.42 -5.34
CA GLU A 119 -3.50 -18.07 -6.65
C GLU A 119 -3.30 -17.09 -7.81
N GLY A 120 -3.44 -15.78 -7.56
CA GLY A 120 -3.23 -14.72 -8.55
C GLY A 120 -1.82 -14.12 -8.59
N GLY A 121 -0.85 -14.65 -7.81
CA GLY A 121 0.48 -14.06 -7.75
C GLY A 121 0.51 -12.68 -7.04
N TYR A 122 -0.41 -12.44 -6.13
CA TYR A 122 -0.53 -11.15 -5.43
C TYR A 122 0.68 -10.84 -4.56
N TYR A 123 1.23 -11.85 -3.85
CA TYR A 123 2.38 -11.66 -2.97
C TYR A 123 3.68 -12.16 -3.58
N ALA A 124 4.70 -11.33 -3.54
CA ALA A 124 6.10 -11.71 -3.61
C ALA A 124 6.63 -11.97 -2.19
N ARG A 125 7.77 -12.62 -2.10
CA ARG A 125 8.41 -12.98 -0.84
C ARG A 125 9.85 -12.50 -0.82
N ALA A 126 10.26 -11.83 0.24
CA ALA A 126 11.64 -11.50 0.52
C ALA A 126 12.13 -12.23 1.77
N ARG A 127 13.31 -12.83 1.68
CA ARG A 127 13.98 -13.50 2.80
C ARG A 127 15.33 -12.86 3.07
N ARG A 128 15.70 -12.79 4.35
CA ARG A 128 17.03 -12.35 4.75
C ARG A 128 18.05 -13.39 4.32
N ALA A 129 19.07 -12.96 3.59
CA ALA A 129 20.24 -13.72 3.18
C ALA A 129 21.50 -13.14 3.85
N ALA A 130 22.64 -13.79 3.69
CA ALA A 130 23.89 -13.35 4.30
C ALA A 130 24.33 -11.96 3.81
N ASP A 131 24.07 -11.66 2.54
CA ASP A 131 24.47 -10.45 1.81
C ASP A 131 23.33 -9.47 1.55
N GLY A 132 22.16 -9.66 2.20
CA GLY A 132 21.02 -8.76 2.03
C GLY A 132 19.67 -9.45 2.05
N TRP A 133 18.82 -9.16 1.07
CA TRP A 133 17.50 -9.73 0.89
C TRP A 133 17.38 -10.45 -0.44
N ALA A 134 17.03 -11.72 -0.41
CA ALA A 134 16.66 -12.49 -1.59
C ALA A 134 15.16 -12.35 -1.86
N VAL A 135 14.78 -11.94 -3.06
CA VAL A 135 13.39 -11.76 -3.46
C VAL A 135 12.97 -12.87 -4.41
N VAL A 136 11.85 -13.51 -4.10
CA VAL A 136 11.17 -14.48 -4.95
C VAL A 136 9.86 -13.86 -5.40
N LEU A 137 9.75 -13.62 -6.70
CA LEU A 137 8.53 -13.13 -7.32
C LEU A 137 7.61 -14.29 -7.70
N PRO A 138 6.28 -14.04 -7.75
CA PRO A 138 5.36 -15.00 -8.35
C PRO A 138 5.70 -15.26 -9.82
N GLU A 139 5.22 -16.36 -10.37
CA GLU A 139 5.39 -16.70 -11.78
C GLU A 139 4.86 -15.56 -12.68
N GLY A 140 5.59 -15.26 -13.73
CA GLY A 140 5.27 -14.17 -14.65
C GLY A 140 5.74 -12.77 -14.21
N HIS A 141 6.33 -12.61 -13.03
CA HIS A 141 6.91 -11.35 -12.58
C HIS A 141 8.43 -11.34 -12.76
N THR A 142 8.99 -10.21 -13.12
CA THR A 142 10.44 -10.04 -13.31
C THR A 142 10.95 -8.88 -12.45
N LEU A 143 12.04 -9.11 -11.73
CA LEU A 143 12.79 -8.02 -11.09
C LEU A 143 13.52 -7.22 -12.17
N LEU A 144 13.17 -5.96 -12.30
CA LEU A 144 14.01 -5.00 -13.01
C LEU A 144 15.23 -4.73 -12.14
N ARG A 145 16.35 -5.35 -12.47
CA ARG A 145 17.64 -4.98 -11.86
C ARG A 145 17.99 -3.59 -12.38
N GLY A 146 17.96 -2.59 -11.52
CA GLY A 146 18.61 -1.31 -11.83
C GLY A 146 20.08 -1.59 -12.16
N ASN A 147 20.58 -1.04 -13.28
CA ASN A 147 22.01 -1.02 -13.54
C ASN A 147 22.68 -0.44 -12.32
N GLN A 148 23.50 -1.23 -11.63
CA GLN A 148 24.50 -0.70 -10.72
C GLN A 148 25.46 0.07 -11.63
N ALA A 149 25.30 1.40 -11.71
CA ALA A 149 26.34 2.25 -12.24
C ALA A 149 27.58 2.05 -11.37
N GLY A 150 28.63 1.46 -11.96
CA GLY A 150 29.93 1.31 -11.36
C GLY A 150 30.62 2.66 -11.10
#